data_5b2d40b52510f6037cdaf8c55d3ac1da
#
_entry.id   5b2d40b52510f6037cdaf8c55d3ac1da
#
_cell.length_a   1.000
_cell.length_b   1.000
_cell.length_c   1.000
_cell.angle_alpha   90.00
_cell.angle_beta   90.00
_cell.angle_gamma   90.00
#
_symmetry.space_group_name_H-M   'P 1'
#
loop_
_entity.id
_entity.type
_entity.pdbx_description
1 polymer ?
#
loop_
_entity_poly.entity_id
_entity_poly.type
_entity_poly.pdbx_seq_one_letter_code
_entity_poly.pdbx_strand_id
1 'polypeptide(L)'
;MKITYSNQTVDLFDKKHFPTGAPNKVVLSLSGGCDSASLAFLIATYFPQTEIHPFNCKDGDGLIDTERAISVHKYLQGRFSNIKELELFDVRTGDPVWIEKAEKEMADPRNKIMVNGKLTTLWRNVRGCSKALQCRAIRELMAKKYNTVVATGMSCNPPIEVMKERGFYDVAERKRDPGDFESLDVFDYDYGFITYTPYIFTNKKFVSGVYKEHNLIKDLFPLTKSCAWGVESGNENFPNPCGKCFWCNERAWAFQ
;
A
#
# COMPACT_ATOMS: atom_id res chain seq x y z
N MET A 1 8.65 -8.51 -16.37
CA MET A 1 8.60 -9.97 -16.07
C MET A 1 7.20 -10.33 -15.64
N LYS A 2 6.54 -11.23 -16.36
CA LYS A 2 5.17 -11.66 -16.06
C LYS A 2 5.13 -12.75 -14.99
N ILE A 3 4.34 -12.54 -13.96
CA ILE A 3 4.13 -13.45 -12.83
C ILE A 3 2.62 -13.69 -12.71
N THR A 4 2.18 -14.95 -12.66
CA THR A 4 0.76 -15.30 -12.61
C THR A 4 0.47 -16.14 -11.38
N TYR A 5 -0.47 -15.67 -10.55
CA TYR A 5 -1.02 -16.42 -9.42
C TYR A 5 -2.53 -16.24 -9.36
N SER A 6 -3.26 -17.29 -8.98
CA SER A 6 -4.71 -17.27 -8.83
C SER A 6 -5.43 -16.66 -10.06
N ASN A 7 -4.99 -17.02 -11.27
CA ASN A 7 -5.48 -16.53 -12.56
C ASN A 7 -5.35 -15.01 -12.77
N GLN A 8 -4.47 -14.36 -12.05
CA GLN A 8 -4.16 -12.93 -12.19
C GLN A 8 -2.68 -12.77 -12.51
N THR A 9 -2.37 -11.84 -13.41
CA THR A 9 -1.00 -11.60 -13.90
C THR A 9 -0.54 -10.19 -13.57
N VAL A 10 0.66 -10.10 -13.04
CA VAL A 10 1.41 -8.85 -12.85
C VAL A 10 2.62 -8.87 -13.76
N ASP A 11 2.89 -7.79 -14.46
CA ASP A 11 4.13 -7.62 -15.22
C ASP A 11 5.07 -6.68 -14.46
N LEU A 12 5.98 -7.26 -13.65
CA LEU A 12 6.96 -6.48 -12.90
C LEU A 12 8.00 -5.89 -13.85
N PHE A 13 8.20 -4.58 -13.73
CA PHE A 13 9.12 -3.81 -14.56
C PHE A 13 8.91 -4.09 -16.05
N ASP A 14 7.65 -3.94 -16.49
CA ASP A 14 7.28 -4.14 -17.88
C ASP A 14 8.03 -3.18 -18.81
N LYS A 15 8.25 -3.63 -20.06
CA LYS A 15 9.06 -2.87 -21.04
C LYS A 15 8.42 -1.56 -21.49
N LYS A 16 7.10 -1.38 -21.32
CA LYS A 16 6.42 -0.14 -21.65
C LYS A 16 6.88 1.00 -20.74
N HIS A 17 7.03 0.70 -19.45
CA HIS A 17 7.37 1.67 -18.42
C HIS A 17 8.88 1.64 -18.07
N PHE A 18 9.51 0.50 -18.25
CA PHE A 18 10.95 0.28 -18.01
C PHE A 18 11.63 -0.26 -19.26
N PRO A 19 11.84 0.56 -20.30
CA PRO A 19 12.37 0.10 -21.60
C PRO A 19 13.77 -0.51 -21.48
N THR A 20 14.56 -0.08 -20.50
CA THR A 20 15.92 -0.61 -20.22
C THR A 20 15.93 -1.81 -19.27
N GLY A 21 14.75 -2.31 -18.87
CA GLY A 21 14.61 -3.36 -17.85
C GLY A 21 14.41 -2.81 -16.44
N ALA A 22 14.50 -3.68 -15.44
CA ALA A 22 14.35 -3.29 -14.04
C ALA A 22 15.38 -2.20 -13.65
N PRO A 23 14.99 -1.19 -12.85
CA PRO A 23 15.90 -0.14 -12.44
C PRO A 23 16.95 -0.69 -11.46
N ASN A 24 18.12 -0.05 -11.42
CA ASN A 24 19.18 -0.43 -10.46
C ASN A 24 18.74 -0.22 -9.00
N LYS A 25 17.81 0.70 -8.77
CA LYS A 25 17.26 1.02 -7.46
C LYS A 25 15.76 1.19 -7.55
N VAL A 26 15.07 0.84 -6.47
CA VAL A 26 13.65 1.12 -6.26
C VAL A 26 13.42 1.53 -4.82
N VAL A 27 12.68 2.60 -4.61
CA VAL A 27 12.15 2.95 -3.28
C VAL A 27 10.86 2.17 -3.04
N LEU A 28 10.68 1.57 -1.88
CA LEU A 28 9.51 0.77 -1.56
C LEU A 28 8.79 1.28 -0.31
N SER A 29 7.52 1.62 -0.45
CA SER A 29 6.65 1.92 0.69
C SER A 29 6.28 0.64 1.43
N LEU A 30 6.97 0.34 2.53
CA LEU A 30 6.78 -0.87 3.33
C LEU A 30 5.85 -0.60 4.51
N SER A 31 4.56 -0.88 4.33
CA SER A 31 3.52 -0.58 5.33
C SER A 31 3.37 -1.62 6.44
N GLY A 32 4.11 -2.74 6.38
CA GLY A 32 3.88 -3.90 7.27
C GLY A 32 2.68 -4.76 6.89
N GLY A 33 1.98 -4.42 5.80
CA GLY A 33 0.91 -5.22 5.21
C GLY A 33 1.43 -6.32 4.28
N CYS A 34 0.58 -7.34 4.03
CA CYS A 34 0.98 -8.48 3.18
C CYS A 34 1.25 -8.06 1.71
N ASP A 35 0.62 -7.01 1.22
CA ASP A 35 0.76 -6.56 -0.16
C ASP A 35 2.16 -5.96 -0.40
N SER A 36 2.59 -5.01 0.43
CA SER A 36 3.92 -4.41 0.33
C SER A 36 5.04 -5.41 0.63
N ALA A 37 4.81 -6.33 1.57
CA ALA A 37 5.75 -7.40 1.89
C ALA A 37 5.93 -8.38 0.70
N SER A 38 4.84 -8.79 0.03
CA SER A 38 4.91 -9.64 -1.16
C SER A 38 5.61 -8.94 -2.33
N LEU A 39 5.37 -7.63 -2.51
CA LEU A 39 6.04 -6.88 -3.57
C LEU A 39 7.55 -6.80 -3.33
N ALA A 40 7.97 -6.50 -2.09
CA ALA A 40 9.37 -6.52 -1.71
C ALA A 40 10.01 -7.88 -1.99
N PHE A 41 9.33 -8.96 -1.58
CA PHE A 41 9.78 -10.34 -1.79
C PHE A 41 9.95 -10.66 -3.29
N LEU A 42 8.95 -10.33 -4.12
CA LEU A 42 9.02 -10.62 -5.56
C LEU A 42 10.13 -9.82 -6.25
N ILE A 43 10.27 -8.52 -5.94
CA ILE A 43 11.35 -7.71 -6.51
C ILE A 43 12.71 -8.29 -6.08
N ALA A 44 12.89 -8.60 -4.80
CA ALA A 44 14.15 -9.15 -4.29
C ALA A 44 14.50 -10.50 -4.92
N THR A 45 13.50 -11.35 -5.14
CA THR A 45 13.67 -12.70 -5.71
C THR A 45 14.03 -12.66 -7.19
N TYR A 46 13.28 -11.87 -7.96
CA TYR A 46 13.39 -11.91 -9.43
C TYR A 46 14.33 -10.86 -10.02
N PHE A 47 14.69 -9.85 -9.22
CA PHE A 47 15.59 -8.75 -9.62
C PHE A 47 16.67 -8.54 -8.56
N PRO A 48 17.54 -9.54 -8.30
CA PRO A 48 18.54 -9.48 -7.21
C PRO A 48 19.58 -8.36 -7.40
N GLN A 49 19.72 -7.83 -8.62
CA GLN A 49 20.58 -6.68 -8.94
C GLN A 49 19.91 -5.33 -8.61
N THR A 50 18.58 -5.29 -8.41
CA THR A 50 17.86 -4.06 -8.05
C THR A 50 17.97 -3.84 -6.55
N GLU A 51 18.59 -2.75 -6.13
CA GLU A 51 18.58 -2.34 -4.72
C GLU A 51 17.19 -1.86 -4.30
N ILE A 52 16.66 -2.41 -3.22
CA ILE A 52 15.37 -2.02 -2.65
C ILE A 52 15.64 -1.15 -1.43
N HIS A 53 15.18 0.10 -1.46
CA HIS A 53 15.27 1.07 -0.38
C HIS A 53 13.90 1.21 0.31
N PRO A 54 13.60 0.40 1.34
CA PRO A 54 12.32 0.42 2.01
C PRO A 54 12.20 1.63 2.93
N PHE A 55 10.99 2.19 3.02
CA PHE A 55 10.66 3.19 4.02
C PHE A 55 9.27 2.97 4.59
N ASN A 56 9.03 3.49 5.80
CA ASN A 56 7.73 3.47 6.45
C ASN A 56 7.41 4.86 7.01
N CYS A 57 6.15 5.28 6.84
CA CYS A 57 5.60 6.47 7.46
C CYS A 57 4.99 6.08 8.82
N LYS A 58 5.71 6.35 9.88
CA LYS A 58 5.31 6.08 11.26
C LYS A 58 4.27 7.11 11.70
N ASP A 59 3.04 6.67 11.90
CA ASP A 59 2.00 7.48 12.54
C ASP A 59 2.13 7.33 14.06
N GLY A 60 2.07 8.43 14.80
CA GLY A 60 2.16 8.43 16.26
C GLY A 60 1.14 7.51 16.93
N ASP A 61 -0.06 7.40 16.32
CA ASP A 61 -1.14 6.54 16.78
C ASP A 61 -1.06 5.12 16.19
N GLY A 62 -0.17 4.89 15.22
CA GLY A 62 -0.01 3.65 14.45
C GLY A 62 1.31 2.89 14.72
N LEU A 63 1.84 2.94 15.95
CA LEU A 63 3.10 2.28 16.34
C LEU A 63 3.18 0.82 15.89
N ILE A 64 2.06 0.11 15.89
CA ILE A 64 2.00 -1.31 15.52
C ILE A 64 2.26 -1.55 14.04
N ASP A 65 1.79 -0.66 13.18
CA ASP A 65 2.06 -0.81 11.74
C ASP A 65 3.55 -0.63 11.46
N THR A 66 4.22 0.26 12.21
CA THR A 66 5.67 0.44 12.17
C THR A 66 6.41 -0.79 12.71
N GLU A 67 5.99 -1.37 13.82
CA GLU A 67 6.59 -2.60 14.35
C GLU A 67 6.45 -3.78 13.38
N ARG A 68 5.31 -3.86 12.68
CA ARG A 68 5.10 -4.86 11.62
C ARG A 68 6.02 -4.61 10.42
N ALA A 69 6.17 -3.35 10.00
CA ALA A 69 7.09 -3.00 8.93
C ALA A 69 8.54 -3.37 9.28
N ILE A 70 8.96 -3.11 10.52
CA ILE A 70 10.28 -3.52 11.04
C ILE A 70 10.43 -5.04 11.05
N SER A 71 9.42 -5.79 11.50
CA SER A 71 9.45 -7.25 11.55
C SER A 71 9.53 -7.87 10.15
N VAL A 72 8.72 -7.36 9.22
CA VAL A 72 8.74 -7.75 7.80
C VAL A 72 10.10 -7.42 7.17
N HIS A 73 10.63 -6.22 7.43
CA HIS A 73 11.93 -5.81 6.93
C HIS A 73 13.05 -6.73 7.40
N LYS A 74 13.14 -7.02 8.70
CA LYS A 74 14.14 -7.94 9.27
C LYS A 74 14.08 -9.32 8.63
N TYR A 75 12.89 -9.86 8.42
CA TYR A 75 12.70 -11.15 7.76
C TYR A 75 13.23 -11.12 6.31
N LEU A 76 12.89 -10.08 5.57
CA LEU A 76 13.28 -9.94 4.16
C LEU A 76 14.78 -9.65 4.03
N GLN A 77 15.33 -8.75 4.84
CA GLN A 77 16.76 -8.42 4.83
C GLN A 77 17.64 -9.62 5.22
N GLY A 78 17.16 -10.48 6.12
CA GLY A 78 17.83 -11.73 6.45
C GLY A 78 17.91 -12.75 5.32
N ARG A 79 17.12 -12.57 4.26
CA ARG A 79 17.06 -13.46 3.09
C ARG A 79 17.65 -12.86 1.81
N PHE A 80 17.66 -11.53 1.69
CA PHE A 80 18.00 -10.84 0.46
C PHE A 80 18.98 -9.69 0.71
N SER A 81 20.17 -9.79 0.17
CA SER A 81 21.24 -8.77 0.33
C SER A 81 20.97 -7.45 -0.40
N ASN A 82 20.04 -7.45 -1.37
CA ASN A 82 19.65 -6.27 -2.11
C ASN A 82 18.57 -5.42 -1.39
N ILE A 83 18.05 -5.86 -0.24
CA ILE A 83 17.16 -5.07 0.61
C ILE A 83 18.01 -4.24 1.58
N LYS A 84 17.92 -2.91 1.46
CA LYS A 84 18.68 -1.96 2.27
C LYS A 84 17.97 -1.69 3.60
N GLU A 85 18.60 -0.89 4.46
CA GLU A 85 18.03 -0.51 5.76
C GLU A 85 16.67 0.20 5.61
N LEU A 86 15.77 -0.07 6.55
CA LEU A 86 14.45 0.55 6.61
C LEU A 86 14.55 1.99 7.13
N GLU A 87 14.14 2.95 6.33
CA GLU A 87 14.02 4.35 6.76
C GLU A 87 12.65 4.60 7.40
N LEU A 88 12.66 5.18 8.60
CA LEU A 88 11.45 5.51 9.35
C LEU A 88 11.22 7.02 9.38
N PHE A 89 10.03 7.46 9.02
CA PHE A 89 9.64 8.85 8.99
C PHE A 89 8.44 9.08 9.91
N ASP A 90 8.55 10.02 10.85
CA ASP A 90 7.43 10.39 11.71
C ASP A 90 6.40 11.23 10.92
N VAL A 91 5.15 10.83 11.02
CA VAL A 91 3.99 11.55 10.49
C VAL A 91 3.19 12.07 11.68
N ARG A 92 2.99 13.39 11.73
CA ARG A 92 2.27 14.08 12.81
C ARG A 92 0.96 14.64 12.29
N THR A 93 -0.11 13.87 12.40
CA THR A 93 -1.42 14.22 11.85
C THR A 93 -2.04 15.47 12.45
N GLY A 94 -1.61 15.87 13.66
CA GLY A 94 -2.03 17.10 14.35
C GLY A 94 -1.09 18.29 14.19
N ASP A 95 -0.06 18.21 13.36
CA ASP A 95 0.86 19.31 13.11
C ASP A 95 0.12 20.49 12.44
N PRO A 96 0.13 21.71 13.03
CA PRO A 96 -0.63 22.86 12.52
C PRO A 96 -0.32 23.21 11.07
N VAL A 97 0.93 23.10 10.65
CA VAL A 97 1.35 23.40 9.26
C VAL A 97 0.69 22.45 8.27
N TRP A 98 0.61 21.16 8.63
CA TRP A 98 -0.02 20.15 7.78
C TRP A 98 -1.55 20.17 7.87
N ILE A 99 -2.11 20.59 8.99
CA ILE A 99 -3.56 20.85 9.14
C ILE A 99 -3.98 21.98 8.20
N GLU A 100 -3.29 23.12 8.22
CA GLU A 100 -3.60 24.24 7.31
C GLU A 100 -3.50 23.83 5.83
N LYS A 101 -2.46 23.07 5.45
CA LYS A 101 -2.34 22.53 4.10
C LYS A 101 -3.49 21.59 3.75
N ALA A 102 -3.90 20.74 4.68
CA ALA A 102 -4.99 19.80 4.48
C ALA A 102 -6.35 20.51 4.31
N GLU A 103 -6.60 21.55 5.08
CA GLU A 103 -7.81 22.37 4.94
C GLU A 103 -7.89 23.04 3.56
N LYS A 104 -6.76 23.60 3.08
CA LYS A 104 -6.66 24.16 1.72
C LYS A 104 -6.90 23.10 0.65
N GLU A 105 -6.28 21.92 0.79
CA GLU A 105 -6.45 20.79 -0.15
C GLU A 105 -7.91 20.32 -0.19
N MET A 106 -8.56 20.19 0.96
CA MET A 106 -9.98 19.78 1.04
C MET A 106 -10.94 20.85 0.52
N ALA A 107 -10.57 22.13 0.60
CA ALA A 107 -11.36 23.22 0.05
C ALA A 107 -11.24 23.33 -1.48
N ASP A 108 -10.20 22.78 -2.08
CA ASP A 108 -9.96 22.84 -3.54
C ASP A 108 -11.10 22.12 -4.30
N PRO A 109 -11.79 22.80 -5.22
CA PRO A 109 -12.86 22.20 -6.01
C PRO A 109 -12.41 20.96 -6.81
N ARG A 110 -11.14 20.87 -7.20
CA ARG A 110 -10.56 19.74 -7.94
C ARG A 110 -10.52 18.45 -7.12
N ASN A 111 -10.52 18.56 -5.78
CA ASN A 111 -10.54 17.44 -4.85
C ASN A 111 -11.96 17.06 -4.40
N LYS A 112 -12.98 17.61 -5.04
CA LYS A 112 -14.38 17.26 -4.80
C LYS A 112 -14.86 16.25 -5.82
N ILE A 113 -15.54 15.23 -5.35
CA ILE A 113 -16.04 14.12 -6.13
C ILE A 113 -17.52 13.91 -5.88
N MET A 114 -18.20 13.37 -6.87
CA MET A 114 -19.60 12.96 -6.74
C MET A 114 -19.68 11.53 -6.25
N VAL A 115 -20.18 11.33 -5.04
CA VAL A 115 -20.45 10.01 -4.47
C VAL A 115 -21.94 9.91 -4.18
N ASN A 116 -22.62 8.94 -4.80
CA ASN A 116 -24.07 8.74 -4.65
C ASN A 116 -24.91 10.03 -4.81
N GLY A 117 -24.56 10.87 -5.80
CA GLY A 117 -25.24 12.13 -6.08
C GLY A 117 -24.92 13.29 -5.11
N LYS A 118 -24.01 13.11 -4.19
CA LYS A 118 -23.52 14.17 -3.29
C LYS A 118 -22.08 14.54 -3.61
N LEU A 119 -21.81 15.84 -3.72
CA LEU A 119 -20.47 16.36 -3.82
C LEU A 119 -19.77 16.20 -2.46
N THR A 120 -18.69 15.44 -2.42
CA THR A 120 -17.89 15.19 -1.22
C THR A 120 -16.41 15.45 -1.50
N THR A 121 -15.58 15.38 -0.49
CA THR A 121 -14.13 15.46 -0.66
C THR A 121 -13.51 14.06 -0.72
N LEU A 122 -12.36 13.95 -1.39
CA LEU A 122 -11.54 12.72 -1.39
C LEU A 122 -11.18 12.23 0.02
N TRP A 123 -11.14 13.14 0.97
CA TRP A 123 -10.69 12.89 2.33
C TRP A 123 -11.86 12.92 3.31
N ARG A 124 -11.94 11.92 4.19
CA ARG A 124 -12.99 11.85 5.21
C ARG A 124 -12.89 12.95 6.27
N ASN A 125 -11.69 13.39 6.59
CA ASN A 125 -11.42 14.42 7.57
C ASN A 125 -10.04 15.06 7.36
N VAL A 126 -9.82 16.21 7.99
CA VAL A 126 -8.58 17.00 7.88
C VAL A 126 -7.34 16.23 8.33
N ARG A 127 -7.43 15.43 9.40
CA ARG A 127 -6.29 14.62 9.88
C ARG A 127 -5.88 13.55 8.87
N GLY A 128 -6.84 12.88 8.25
CA GLY A 128 -6.59 11.91 7.18
C GLY A 128 -5.93 12.56 5.96
N CYS A 129 -6.39 13.73 5.56
CA CYS A 129 -5.77 14.52 4.50
C CYS A 129 -4.34 14.94 4.88
N SER A 130 -4.13 15.47 6.09
CA SER A 130 -2.81 15.84 6.62
C SER A 130 -1.83 14.66 6.56
N LYS A 131 -2.25 13.48 7.01
CA LYS A 131 -1.45 12.25 6.93
C LYS A 131 -1.06 11.91 5.49
N ALA A 132 -2.02 11.96 4.58
CA ALA A 132 -1.77 11.63 3.16
C ALA A 132 -0.78 12.61 2.52
N LEU A 133 -0.90 13.91 2.79
CA LEU A 133 0.02 14.93 2.30
C LEU A 133 1.45 14.73 2.83
N GLN A 134 1.59 14.40 4.12
CA GLN A 134 2.91 14.09 4.71
C GLN A 134 3.52 12.83 4.09
N CYS A 135 2.75 11.75 3.98
CA CYS A 135 3.23 10.52 3.32
C CYS A 135 3.63 10.76 1.86
N ARG A 136 2.92 11.65 1.16
CA ARG A 136 3.26 12.07 -0.20
C ARG A 136 4.58 12.83 -0.25
N ALA A 137 4.79 13.80 0.64
CA ALA A 137 6.05 14.54 0.73
C ALA A 137 7.24 13.62 1.05
N ILE A 138 7.05 12.62 1.91
CA ILE A 138 8.07 11.60 2.20
C ILE A 138 8.38 10.76 0.95
N ARG A 139 7.37 10.33 0.19
CA ARG A 139 7.58 9.61 -1.07
C ARG A 139 8.38 10.42 -2.07
N GLU A 140 8.05 11.70 -2.23
CA GLU A 140 8.80 12.63 -3.09
C GLU A 140 10.25 12.79 -2.62
N LEU A 141 10.47 12.95 -1.32
CA LEU A 141 11.80 13.02 -0.73
C LEU A 141 12.62 11.76 -1.05
N MET A 142 12.03 10.58 -0.86
CA MET A 142 12.69 9.29 -1.10
C MET A 142 12.97 9.08 -2.60
N ALA A 143 12.00 9.42 -3.47
CA ALA A 143 12.19 9.34 -4.92
C ALA A 143 13.36 10.21 -5.39
N LYS A 144 13.45 11.45 -4.88
CA LYS A 144 14.55 12.38 -5.19
C LYS A 144 15.88 11.91 -4.62
N LYS A 145 15.90 11.45 -3.36
CA LYS A 145 17.12 10.94 -2.68
C LYS A 145 17.79 9.81 -3.46
N TYR A 146 17.01 8.90 -4.00
CA TYR A 146 17.50 7.73 -4.72
C TYR A 146 17.43 7.85 -6.23
N ASN A 147 16.85 8.95 -6.75
CA ASN A 147 16.62 9.21 -8.17
C ASN A 147 15.93 8.02 -8.87
N THR A 148 14.78 7.59 -8.33
CA THR A 148 14.07 6.40 -8.81
C THR A 148 12.57 6.45 -8.48
N VAL A 149 11.83 5.45 -8.93
CA VAL A 149 10.40 5.29 -8.67
C VAL A 149 10.10 4.86 -7.24
N VAL A 150 8.92 5.22 -6.76
CA VAL A 150 8.37 4.73 -5.49
C VAL A 150 7.39 3.59 -5.75
N ALA A 151 7.79 2.37 -5.41
CA ALA A 151 6.94 1.20 -5.54
C ALA A 151 5.97 1.08 -4.36
N THR A 152 4.71 0.72 -4.66
CA THR A 152 3.68 0.43 -3.65
C THR A 152 2.99 -0.90 -3.97
N GLY A 153 2.63 -1.64 -2.93
CA GLY A 153 1.89 -2.91 -3.06
C GLY A 153 0.37 -2.73 -3.12
N MET A 154 -0.12 -1.58 -3.56
CA MET A 154 -1.55 -1.32 -3.64
C MET A 154 -2.21 -2.26 -4.65
N SER A 155 -3.31 -2.92 -4.27
CA SER A 155 -4.09 -3.85 -5.09
C SER A 155 -5.55 -3.40 -5.22
N CYS A 156 -6.27 -3.93 -6.21
CA CYS A 156 -7.72 -3.76 -6.35
C CYS A 156 -8.48 -4.29 -5.14
N ASN A 157 -9.68 -3.78 -4.94
CA ASN A 157 -10.63 -4.37 -4.00
C ASN A 157 -11.07 -5.78 -4.49
N PRO A 158 -11.53 -6.63 -3.56
CA PRO A 158 -12.23 -7.87 -3.93
C PRO A 158 -13.46 -7.59 -4.78
N PRO A 159 -13.99 -8.58 -5.52
CA PRO A 159 -15.29 -8.47 -6.17
C PRO A 159 -16.36 -7.99 -5.20
N ILE A 160 -17.22 -7.07 -5.67
CA ILE A 160 -18.21 -6.41 -4.82
C ILE A 160 -19.18 -7.42 -4.17
N GLU A 161 -19.53 -8.49 -4.89
CA GLU A 161 -20.43 -9.54 -4.41
C GLU A 161 -19.85 -10.24 -3.19
N VAL A 162 -18.54 -10.54 -3.22
CA VAL A 162 -17.81 -11.17 -2.10
C VAL A 162 -17.85 -10.30 -0.85
N MET A 163 -17.73 -8.99 -1.02
CA MET A 163 -17.71 -8.09 0.12
C MET A 163 -19.12 -7.81 0.64
N LYS A 164 -20.13 -7.78 -0.23
CA LYS A 164 -21.55 -7.72 0.17
C LYS A 164 -21.97 -8.92 1.02
N GLU A 165 -21.58 -10.14 0.62
CA GLU A 165 -21.83 -11.36 1.39
C GLU A 165 -21.21 -11.29 2.80
N ARG A 166 -20.17 -10.46 2.98
CA ARG A 166 -19.50 -10.21 4.25
C ARG A 166 -20.01 -8.97 5.00
N GLY A 167 -21.10 -8.36 4.52
CA GLY A 167 -21.74 -7.20 5.13
C GLY A 167 -21.16 -5.83 4.75
N PHE A 168 -20.34 -5.76 3.70
CA PHE A 168 -19.75 -4.50 3.23
C PHE A 168 -20.44 -4.03 1.94
N TYR A 169 -21.51 -3.28 2.10
CA TYR A 169 -22.34 -2.81 0.98
C TYR A 169 -21.81 -1.55 0.28
N ASP A 170 -20.99 -0.75 0.96
CA ASP A 170 -20.41 0.51 0.46
C ASP A 170 -19.05 0.33 -0.22
N VAL A 171 -18.71 -0.89 -0.64
CA VAL A 171 -17.41 -1.21 -1.27
C VAL A 171 -17.24 -0.48 -2.60
N ALA A 172 -18.33 -0.14 -3.29
CA ALA A 172 -18.30 0.62 -4.54
C ALA A 172 -17.58 1.97 -4.41
N GLU A 173 -17.59 2.58 -3.23
CA GLU A 173 -16.90 3.85 -2.96
C GLU A 173 -15.37 3.71 -2.85
N ARG A 174 -14.85 2.48 -2.81
CA ARG A 174 -13.42 2.18 -2.67
C ARG A 174 -12.88 1.39 -3.84
N LYS A 175 -13.49 1.57 -5.00
CA LYS A 175 -13.01 0.95 -6.22
C LYS A 175 -11.60 1.43 -6.54
N ARG A 176 -10.74 0.49 -6.85
CA ARG A 176 -9.44 0.68 -7.48
C ARG A 176 -9.47 0.00 -8.84
N ASP A 177 -10.64 0.02 -9.49
CA ASP A 177 -10.82 -0.58 -10.80
C ASP A 177 -10.26 0.35 -11.88
N PRO A 178 -9.74 -0.17 -12.98
CA PRO A 178 -9.33 0.65 -14.12
C PRO A 178 -10.44 1.60 -14.56
N GLY A 179 -10.15 2.89 -14.71
CA GLY A 179 -11.11 3.90 -15.11
C GLY A 179 -11.88 4.57 -13.97
N ASP A 180 -11.66 4.14 -12.71
CA ASP A 180 -12.13 4.90 -11.55
C ASP A 180 -11.19 6.11 -11.34
N PHE A 181 -11.75 7.26 -10.94
CA PHE A 181 -10.91 8.44 -10.67
C PHE A 181 -9.96 8.26 -9.48
N GLU A 182 -10.19 7.27 -8.60
CA GLU A 182 -9.23 6.79 -7.59
C GLU A 182 -8.30 5.70 -8.13
N SER A 183 -8.47 5.24 -9.37
CA SER A 183 -7.61 4.24 -9.94
C SER A 183 -6.32 4.89 -10.41
N LEU A 184 -5.27 4.64 -9.67
CA LEU A 184 -3.93 4.92 -10.11
C LEU A 184 -3.59 3.97 -11.26
N ASP A 185 -3.02 4.48 -12.33
CA ASP A 185 -2.38 3.61 -13.32
C ASP A 185 -1.15 2.94 -12.69
N VAL A 186 -0.59 1.93 -13.35
CA VAL A 186 0.68 1.30 -12.95
C VAL A 186 1.78 2.35 -12.73
N PHE A 187 1.73 3.45 -13.47
CA PHE A 187 2.58 4.64 -13.33
C PHE A 187 1.74 5.89 -13.12
N ASP A 188 1.96 6.55 -11.99
CA ASP A 188 1.35 7.83 -11.66
C ASP A 188 2.41 8.93 -11.57
N TYR A 189 2.21 9.99 -12.35
CA TYR A 189 3.12 11.13 -12.46
C TYR A 189 2.64 12.39 -11.72
N ASP A 190 1.52 12.34 -11.01
CA ASP A 190 0.80 13.54 -10.57
C ASP A 190 1.52 14.42 -9.53
N TYR A 191 2.67 13.96 -8.98
CA TYR A 191 3.26 14.60 -7.80
C TYR A 191 4.75 14.95 -7.92
N GLY A 192 5.27 15.09 -9.13
CA GLY A 192 6.68 15.39 -9.34
C GLY A 192 7.62 14.20 -9.09
N PHE A 193 7.07 13.01 -8.88
CA PHE A 193 7.78 11.74 -8.83
C PHE A 193 6.89 10.62 -9.41
N ILE A 194 7.51 9.48 -9.71
CA ILE A 194 6.79 8.34 -10.26
C ILE A 194 6.40 7.39 -9.12
N THR A 195 5.10 7.14 -8.96
CA THR A 195 4.59 6.02 -8.17
C THR A 195 4.40 4.82 -9.09
N TYR A 196 5.01 3.69 -8.73
CA TYR A 196 4.92 2.42 -9.44
C TYR A 196 4.05 1.45 -8.64
N THR A 197 2.91 1.06 -9.19
CA THR A 197 1.88 0.28 -8.49
C THR A 197 1.53 -0.99 -9.28
N PRO A 198 2.44 -1.98 -9.33
CA PRO A 198 2.29 -3.13 -10.22
C PRO A 198 1.08 -4.01 -9.92
N TYR A 199 0.52 -3.95 -8.71
CA TYR A 199 -0.65 -4.75 -8.30
C TYR A 199 -1.99 -4.07 -8.55
N ILE A 200 -2.00 -2.86 -9.12
CA ILE A 200 -3.21 -2.02 -9.18
C ILE A 200 -4.39 -2.71 -9.88
N PHE A 201 -4.13 -3.61 -10.81
CA PHE A 201 -5.16 -4.38 -11.55
C PHE A 201 -5.35 -5.81 -11.05
N THR A 202 -4.74 -6.17 -9.92
CA THR A 202 -4.91 -7.46 -9.27
C THR A 202 -5.49 -7.27 -7.87
N ASN A 203 -6.23 -8.24 -7.38
CA ASN A 203 -6.74 -8.22 -6.00
C ASN A 203 -5.87 -9.09 -5.07
N LYS A 204 -6.24 -9.15 -3.83
CA LYS A 204 -5.47 -9.84 -2.78
C LYS A 204 -5.36 -11.37 -2.97
N LYS A 205 -6.12 -11.99 -3.88
CA LYS A 205 -5.91 -13.40 -4.29
C LYS A 205 -4.56 -13.58 -4.99
N PHE A 206 -4.12 -12.61 -5.81
CA PHE A 206 -2.77 -12.63 -6.37
C PHE A 206 -1.72 -12.66 -5.25
N VAL A 207 -1.84 -11.76 -4.27
CA VAL A 207 -0.94 -11.69 -3.10
C VAL A 207 -0.93 -13.01 -2.34
N SER A 208 -2.11 -13.59 -2.08
CA SER A 208 -2.23 -14.92 -1.45
C SER A 208 -1.51 -16.00 -2.24
N GLY A 209 -1.61 -15.97 -3.58
CA GLY A 209 -0.87 -16.86 -4.46
C GLY A 209 0.64 -16.76 -4.27
N VAL A 210 1.18 -15.53 -4.17
CA VAL A 210 2.61 -15.32 -3.87
C VAL A 210 3.01 -16.02 -2.57
N TYR A 211 2.22 -15.84 -1.50
CA TYR A 211 2.52 -16.46 -0.21
C TYR A 211 2.47 -17.98 -0.22
N LYS A 212 1.50 -18.56 -0.94
CA LYS A 212 1.33 -20.01 -1.05
C LYS A 212 2.47 -20.64 -1.87
N GLU A 213 2.74 -20.08 -3.05
CA GLU A 213 3.74 -20.62 -3.98
C GLU A 213 5.16 -20.55 -3.44
N HIS A 214 5.49 -19.50 -2.70
CA HIS A 214 6.82 -19.31 -2.12
C HIS A 214 6.94 -19.78 -0.66
N ASN A 215 5.97 -20.55 -0.14
CA ASN A 215 5.96 -21.08 1.22
C ASN A 215 6.10 -20.01 2.33
N LEU A 216 5.53 -18.81 2.11
CA LEU A 216 5.63 -17.68 3.02
C LEU A 216 4.53 -17.63 4.09
N ILE A 217 3.57 -18.58 4.04
CA ILE A 217 2.40 -18.62 4.95
C ILE A 217 2.83 -18.79 6.41
N LYS A 218 3.87 -19.61 6.66
CA LYS A 218 4.30 -19.91 8.03
C LYS A 218 5.20 -18.82 8.60
N ASP A 219 6.03 -18.20 7.78
CA ASP A 219 7.11 -17.34 8.24
C ASP A 219 6.82 -15.85 8.07
N LEU A 220 6.46 -15.41 6.85
CA LEU A 220 6.25 -13.99 6.54
C LEU A 220 4.82 -13.52 6.86
N PHE A 221 3.80 -14.35 6.55
CA PHE A 221 2.41 -13.95 6.72
C PHE A 221 2.05 -13.55 8.16
N PRO A 222 2.49 -14.27 9.23
CA PRO A 222 2.22 -13.88 10.60
C PRO A 222 2.85 -12.53 11.01
N LEU A 223 3.92 -12.12 10.33
CA LEU A 223 4.58 -10.84 10.60
C LEU A 223 3.80 -9.65 10.00
N THR A 224 2.86 -9.91 9.08
CA THR A 224 2.10 -8.87 8.38
C THR A 224 0.75 -8.59 9.01
N LYS A 225 0.24 -7.37 8.83
CA LYS A 225 -1.09 -6.94 9.29
C LYS A 225 -1.82 -6.22 8.15
N SER A 226 -3.14 -6.40 8.08
CA SER A 226 -4.01 -5.66 7.15
C SER A 226 -5.09 -4.87 7.89
N CYS A 227 -5.25 -5.04 9.19
CA CYS A 227 -6.25 -4.35 10.00
C CYS A 227 -5.89 -2.87 10.13
N ALA A 228 -6.82 -1.98 9.76
CA ALA A 228 -6.66 -0.54 9.93
C ALA A 228 -7.34 0.01 11.20
N TRP A 229 -7.95 -0.87 12.02
CA TRP A 229 -8.61 -0.44 13.25
C TRP A 229 -7.65 -0.56 14.44
N GLY A 230 -7.43 0.57 15.12
CA GLY A 230 -6.78 0.65 16.43
C GLY A 230 -7.77 0.59 17.57
N VAL A 231 -7.31 0.85 18.80
CA VAL A 231 -8.15 0.92 20.02
C VAL A 231 -9.24 1.97 19.86
N GLU A 232 -8.92 3.15 19.36
CA GLU A 232 -9.86 4.25 19.13
C GLU A 232 -10.99 3.91 18.14
N SER A 233 -10.77 2.94 17.27
CA SER A 233 -11.76 2.43 16.32
C SER A 233 -12.55 1.24 16.86
N GLY A 234 -12.46 0.94 18.16
CA GLY A 234 -13.18 -0.16 18.81
C GLY A 234 -12.57 -1.54 18.55
N ASN A 235 -11.28 -1.64 18.28
CA ASN A 235 -10.59 -2.92 18.19
C ASN A 235 -10.25 -3.45 19.60
N GLU A 236 -11.14 -4.24 20.17
CA GLU A 236 -10.96 -4.88 21.49
C GLU A 236 -9.80 -5.89 21.48
N ASN A 237 -9.37 -6.39 20.33
CA ASN A 237 -8.27 -7.35 20.18
C ASN A 237 -6.91 -6.69 19.94
N PHE A 238 -6.84 -5.36 20.00
CA PHE A 238 -5.57 -4.65 19.79
C PHE A 238 -4.47 -5.16 20.75
N PRO A 239 -3.24 -5.45 20.29
CA PRO A 239 -2.64 -5.14 19.00
C PRO A 239 -2.94 -6.12 17.84
N ASN A 240 -3.77 -7.13 18.05
CA ASN A 240 -4.13 -8.10 17.04
C ASN A 240 -5.18 -7.55 16.05
N PRO A 241 -5.32 -8.17 14.86
CA PRO A 241 -6.39 -7.81 13.92
C PRO A 241 -7.78 -7.95 14.55
N CYS A 242 -8.67 -6.98 14.28
CA CYS A 242 -10.03 -7.00 14.84
C CYS A 242 -10.93 -8.13 14.26
N GLY A 243 -10.57 -8.70 13.11
CA GLY A 243 -11.37 -9.71 12.40
C GLY A 243 -12.64 -9.19 11.71
N LYS A 244 -13.06 -7.96 11.99
CA LYS A 244 -14.38 -7.41 11.58
C LYS A 244 -14.29 -6.34 10.50
N CYS A 245 -13.19 -5.59 10.37
CA CYS A 245 -13.07 -4.52 9.38
C CYS A 245 -12.93 -5.07 7.97
N PHE A 246 -13.15 -4.19 6.97
CA PHE A 246 -13.02 -4.50 5.56
C PHE A 246 -11.71 -5.24 5.24
N TRP A 247 -10.58 -4.71 5.67
CA TRP A 247 -9.25 -5.28 5.37
C TRP A 247 -9.00 -6.64 6.04
N CYS A 248 -9.58 -6.89 7.22
CA CYS A 248 -9.53 -8.21 7.85
C CYS A 248 -10.35 -9.23 7.05
N ASN A 249 -11.54 -8.85 6.59
CA ASN A 249 -12.39 -9.68 5.76
C ASN A 249 -11.80 -9.93 4.37
N GLU A 250 -11.23 -8.91 3.74
CA GLU A 250 -10.49 -9.04 2.49
C GLU A 250 -9.32 -10.04 2.62
N ARG A 251 -8.52 -9.90 3.70
CA ARG A 251 -7.41 -10.82 3.98
C ARG A 251 -7.90 -12.24 4.20
N ALA A 252 -8.93 -12.42 5.02
CA ALA A 252 -9.52 -13.74 5.27
C ALA A 252 -10.02 -14.39 3.97
N TRP A 253 -10.75 -13.65 3.14
CA TRP A 253 -11.21 -14.13 1.83
C TRP A 253 -10.06 -14.54 0.91
N ALA A 254 -9.00 -13.76 0.86
CA ALA A 254 -7.90 -14.01 -0.07
C ALA A 254 -7.08 -15.26 0.30
N PHE A 255 -6.93 -15.53 1.60
CA PHE A 255 -6.05 -16.59 2.11
C PHE A 255 -6.79 -17.90 2.49
N GLN A 256 -8.11 -17.96 2.24
CA GLN A 256 -8.92 -19.20 2.35
C GLN A 256 -8.46 -20.31 1.42
#